data_5766bfd8d360de78cb9a76aa6717c070
#
_entry.id   5766bfd8d360de78cb9a76aa6717c070
#
_cell.length_a   1.000
_cell.length_b   1.000
_cell.length_c   1.000
_cell.angle_alpha   90.00
_cell.angle_beta   90.00
_cell.angle_gamma   90.00
#
_symmetry.space_group_name_H-M   'P 1'
#
loop_
_entity.id
_entity.type
_entity.pdbx_description
1 polymer ?
#
loop_
_entity_poly.entity_id
_entity_poly.type
_entity_poly.pdbx_seq_one_letter_code
_entity_poly.pdbx_strand_id
1 'polypeptide(L)'
;MTIQDLKKSENFFLLAGPCVIEGEDMAMRIAERVVKMTDKLDIPYVFKGSYRKANRSRLDSFTGIGDEKALKVLKKVRDTFGVPVVTDIHGPEEAEMAAEYVDVLQIPAFLCRQTDLLVAAAKTGKIVNIKKGQFLSPGAMRFAADKVVEAGNSQVMLTERGTTFGYQDLLVDYRGIPEMQTFGHPVVLDVTHSLQQPNQTSGVTGGMPALIETVAKAGVAVGVDGLFMETHEDPTVAKSDGANMLKLDLLEDLLVRLVRI
;
A
#
# COMPACT_ATOMS: atom_id res chain seq x y z
N MET A 1 -4.01 13.87 -10.36
CA MET A 1 -3.71 13.89 -8.92
C MET A 1 -2.22 14.01 -8.73
N THR A 2 -1.78 14.73 -7.71
CA THR A 2 -0.38 14.91 -7.31
C THR A 2 -0.22 14.57 -5.82
N ILE A 3 1.03 14.41 -5.36
CA ILE A 3 1.33 14.25 -3.93
C ILE A 3 0.79 15.41 -3.09
N GLN A 4 0.79 16.62 -3.64
CA GLN A 4 0.26 17.79 -2.93
C GLN A 4 -1.25 17.66 -2.66
N ASP A 5 -1.99 16.97 -3.53
CA ASP A 5 -3.41 16.72 -3.32
C ASP A 5 -3.66 15.78 -2.13
N LEU A 6 -2.74 14.87 -1.85
CA LEU A 6 -2.82 13.97 -0.68
C LEU A 6 -2.45 14.66 0.63
N LYS A 7 -1.68 15.74 0.59
CA LYS A 7 -1.21 16.49 1.78
C LYS A 7 -2.06 17.73 2.08
N LYS A 8 -3.28 17.82 1.56
CA LYS A 8 -4.16 18.99 1.77
C LYS A 8 -4.81 19.01 3.15
N SER A 9 -5.00 17.87 3.78
CA SER A 9 -5.56 17.76 5.12
C SER A 9 -4.46 17.86 6.17
N GLU A 10 -4.80 18.31 7.37
CA GLU A 10 -3.92 18.25 8.56
C GLU A 10 -3.74 16.82 9.07
N ASN A 11 -4.62 15.91 8.66
CA ASN A 11 -4.54 14.48 8.96
C ASN A 11 -3.60 13.75 7.98
N PHE A 12 -3.24 12.53 8.36
CA PHE A 12 -2.58 11.59 7.45
C PHE A 12 -3.50 11.23 6.26
N PHE A 13 -2.94 10.91 5.10
CA PHE A 13 -3.72 10.30 4.03
C PHE A 13 -3.76 8.78 4.16
N LEU A 14 -4.78 8.14 3.60
CA LEU A 14 -5.00 6.71 3.72
C LEU A 14 -4.93 6.00 2.36
N LEU A 15 -4.07 4.98 2.24
CA LEU A 15 -4.13 3.99 1.17
C LEU A 15 -4.79 2.72 1.74
N ALA A 16 -6.03 2.43 1.36
CA ALA A 16 -6.72 1.26 1.90
C ALA A 16 -7.59 0.54 0.87
N GLY A 17 -7.77 -0.76 1.07
CA GLY A 17 -8.59 -1.62 0.24
C GLY A 17 -8.17 -3.09 0.35
N PRO A 18 -8.67 -3.97 -0.52
CA PRO A 18 -8.36 -5.40 -0.45
C PRO A 18 -6.90 -5.68 -0.86
N CYS A 19 -6.37 -6.81 -0.40
CA CYS A 19 -5.05 -7.26 -0.80
C CYS A 19 -4.94 -7.43 -2.32
N VAL A 20 -5.95 -8.04 -2.95
CA VAL A 20 -6.07 -8.26 -4.40
C VAL A 20 -7.51 -8.07 -4.84
N ILE A 21 -7.71 -7.68 -6.08
CA ILE A 21 -9.06 -7.60 -6.66
C ILE A 21 -9.57 -9.01 -6.93
N GLU A 22 -10.55 -9.44 -6.14
CA GLU A 22 -11.19 -10.76 -6.24
C GLU A 22 -12.46 -10.76 -7.09
N GLY A 23 -13.01 -9.57 -7.32
CA GLY A 23 -14.23 -9.32 -8.11
C GLY A 23 -14.65 -7.87 -8.03
N GLU A 24 -15.53 -7.46 -8.94
CA GLU A 24 -16.00 -6.08 -9.03
C GLU A 24 -16.86 -5.70 -7.82
N ASP A 25 -17.85 -6.52 -7.49
CA ASP A 25 -18.81 -6.20 -6.41
C ASP A 25 -18.12 -6.01 -5.06
N MET A 26 -17.13 -6.87 -4.74
CA MET A 26 -16.37 -6.76 -3.51
C MET A 26 -15.57 -5.45 -3.47
N ALA A 27 -14.87 -5.12 -4.55
CA ALA A 27 -14.08 -3.89 -4.64
C ALA A 27 -14.97 -2.64 -4.49
N MET A 28 -16.13 -2.62 -5.15
CA MET A 28 -17.09 -1.51 -5.09
C MET A 28 -17.66 -1.33 -3.67
N ARG A 29 -18.08 -2.43 -2.99
CA ARG A 29 -18.59 -2.34 -1.61
C ARG A 29 -17.53 -1.85 -0.62
N ILE A 30 -16.29 -2.34 -0.73
CA ILE A 30 -15.19 -1.88 0.13
C ILE A 30 -14.92 -0.40 -0.12
N ALA A 31 -14.80 0.01 -1.39
CA ALA A 31 -14.55 1.41 -1.74
C ALA A 31 -15.64 2.35 -1.21
N GLU A 32 -16.92 2.01 -1.43
CA GLU A 32 -18.06 2.80 -0.95
C GLU A 32 -18.02 3.03 0.57
N ARG A 33 -17.72 1.97 1.32
CA ARG A 33 -17.65 2.06 2.78
C ARG A 33 -16.47 2.92 3.24
N VAL A 34 -15.29 2.70 2.66
CA VAL A 34 -14.09 3.47 3.05
C VAL A 34 -14.23 4.94 2.68
N VAL A 35 -14.77 5.27 1.50
CA VAL A 35 -15.05 6.66 1.09
C VAL A 35 -15.93 7.36 2.12
N LYS A 36 -17.05 6.74 2.53
CA LYS A 36 -17.94 7.33 3.55
C LYS A 36 -17.24 7.60 4.88
N MET A 37 -16.32 6.72 5.29
CA MET A 37 -15.55 6.88 6.53
C MET A 37 -14.53 8.02 6.41
N THR A 38 -13.80 8.05 5.30
CA THR A 38 -12.72 9.03 5.07
C THR A 38 -13.27 10.43 4.82
N ASP A 39 -14.37 10.58 4.08
CA ASP A 39 -15.05 11.87 3.88
C ASP A 39 -15.54 12.48 5.22
N LYS A 40 -16.11 11.65 6.09
CA LYS A 40 -16.57 12.06 7.42
C LYS A 40 -15.44 12.55 8.33
N LEU A 41 -14.23 12.05 8.13
CA LEU A 41 -13.05 12.32 8.97
C LEU A 41 -12.05 13.29 8.31
N ASP A 42 -12.36 13.80 7.12
CA ASP A 42 -11.45 14.63 6.32
C ASP A 42 -10.08 13.97 6.09
N ILE A 43 -10.09 12.68 5.77
CA ILE A 43 -8.89 11.90 5.47
C ILE A 43 -8.77 11.76 3.95
N PRO A 44 -7.71 12.30 3.29
CA PRO A 44 -7.47 12.05 1.88
C PRO A 44 -7.29 10.55 1.62
N TYR A 45 -8.02 10.02 0.65
CA TYR A 45 -8.11 8.58 0.44
C TYR A 45 -7.65 8.15 -0.95
N VAL A 46 -6.90 7.06 -1.01
CA VAL A 46 -6.51 6.33 -2.21
C VAL A 46 -6.99 4.88 -2.07
N PHE A 47 -7.87 4.43 -2.98
CA PHE A 47 -8.28 3.02 -2.97
C PHE A 47 -7.12 2.13 -3.42
N LYS A 48 -6.78 1.14 -2.60
CA LYS A 48 -5.72 0.18 -2.91
C LYS A 48 -6.29 -1.17 -3.31
N GLY A 49 -5.78 -1.73 -4.39
CA GLY A 49 -6.00 -3.13 -4.74
C GLY A 49 -4.95 -3.61 -5.73
N SER A 50 -4.33 -4.77 -5.47
CA SER A 50 -3.45 -5.38 -6.46
C SER A 50 -4.29 -6.00 -7.57
N TYR A 51 -3.95 -5.72 -8.83
CA TYR A 51 -4.61 -6.37 -9.96
C TYR A 51 -4.16 -7.83 -10.10
N ARG A 52 -2.93 -8.11 -9.64
CA ARG A 52 -2.31 -9.43 -9.64
C ARG A 52 -1.35 -9.58 -8.47
N LYS A 53 -1.18 -10.80 -7.98
CA LYS A 53 -0.14 -11.19 -7.03
C LYS A 53 0.93 -12.04 -7.73
N ALA A 54 2.17 -11.56 -7.79
CA ALA A 54 3.28 -12.18 -8.51
C ALA A 54 4.23 -12.99 -7.62
N ASN A 55 4.12 -12.89 -6.29
CA ASN A 55 5.07 -13.47 -5.32
C ASN A 55 4.43 -14.48 -4.38
N ARG A 56 3.57 -15.35 -4.91
CA ARG A 56 2.91 -16.38 -4.10
C ARG A 56 3.87 -17.49 -3.68
N SER A 57 3.73 -17.97 -2.43
CA SER A 57 4.57 -19.06 -1.89
C SER A 57 4.28 -20.39 -2.56
N ARG A 58 3.06 -20.61 -3.06
CA ARG A 58 2.63 -21.85 -3.71
C ARG A 58 2.17 -21.57 -5.14
N LEU A 59 2.44 -22.50 -6.04
CA LEU A 59 2.07 -22.36 -7.46
C LEU A 59 0.55 -22.35 -7.68
N ASP A 60 -0.21 -23.06 -6.83
CA ASP A 60 -1.67 -23.17 -6.89
C ASP A 60 -2.40 -22.02 -6.16
N SER A 61 -1.68 -21.05 -5.61
CA SER A 61 -2.30 -19.91 -4.92
C SER A 61 -3.02 -18.99 -5.89
N PHE A 62 -4.10 -18.36 -5.41
CA PHE A 62 -4.82 -17.36 -6.18
C PHE A 62 -3.93 -16.17 -6.54
N THR A 63 -3.87 -15.82 -7.81
CA THR A 63 -3.04 -14.72 -8.34
C THR A 63 -3.86 -13.51 -8.77
N GLY A 64 -5.13 -13.67 -9.11
CA GLY A 64 -6.02 -12.60 -9.59
C GLY A 64 -7.14 -13.12 -10.47
N ILE A 65 -7.97 -12.21 -10.98
CA ILE A 65 -9.12 -12.48 -11.86
C ILE A 65 -8.83 -12.23 -13.35
N GLY A 66 -7.55 -12.03 -13.68
CA GLY A 66 -7.07 -11.57 -14.99
C GLY A 66 -6.73 -10.09 -14.95
N ASP A 67 -5.56 -9.74 -15.50
CA ASP A 67 -4.93 -8.42 -15.35
C ASP A 67 -5.83 -7.29 -15.84
N GLU A 68 -6.25 -7.35 -17.11
CA GLU A 68 -7.11 -6.32 -17.69
C GLU A 68 -8.46 -6.18 -16.97
N LYS A 69 -9.05 -7.32 -16.57
CA LYS A 69 -10.31 -7.31 -15.84
C LYS A 69 -10.17 -6.62 -14.48
N ALA A 70 -9.11 -6.93 -13.73
CA ALA A 70 -8.86 -6.31 -12.44
C ALA A 70 -8.52 -4.82 -12.57
N LEU A 71 -7.74 -4.42 -13.57
CA LEU A 71 -7.44 -3.02 -13.86
C LEU A 71 -8.70 -2.22 -14.22
N LYS A 72 -9.62 -2.80 -14.99
CA LYS A 72 -10.94 -2.18 -15.29
C LYS A 72 -11.78 -2.01 -14.02
N VAL A 73 -11.71 -2.94 -13.08
CA VAL A 73 -12.39 -2.79 -11.77
C VAL A 73 -11.82 -1.61 -10.99
N LEU A 74 -10.47 -1.48 -10.93
CA LEU A 74 -9.83 -0.33 -10.28
C LEU A 74 -10.26 1.00 -10.91
N LYS A 75 -10.24 1.07 -12.25
CA LYS A 75 -10.73 2.24 -12.99
C LYS A 75 -12.20 2.54 -12.66
N LYS A 76 -13.04 1.52 -12.58
CA LYS A 76 -14.46 1.69 -12.23
C LYS A 76 -14.63 2.26 -10.81
N VAL A 77 -13.85 1.80 -9.83
CA VAL A 77 -13.84 2.37 -8.47
C VAL A 77 -13.49 3.86 -8.54
N ARG A 78 -12.40 4.21 -9.24
CA ARG A 78 -11.98 5.61 -9.43
C ARG A 78 -13.09 6.46 -10.03
N ASP A 79 -13.65 6.01 -11.15
CA ASP A 79 -14.63 6.79 -11.93
C ASP A 79 -15.99 6.90 -11.19
N THR A 80 -16.34 5.92 -10.33
CA THR A 80 -17.60 5.91 -9.58
C THR A 80 -17.55 6.78 -8.33
N PHE A 81 -16.44 6.70 -7.58
CA PHE A 81 -16.33 7.35 -6.27
C PHE A 81 -15.49 8.64 -6.31
N GLY A 82 -14.84 8.94 -7.44
CA GLY A 82 -13.98 10.12 -7.57
C GLY A 82 -12.70 10.06 -6.74
N VAL A 83 -12.30 8.86 -6.30
CA VAL A 83 -11.09 8.66 -5.50
C VAL A 83 -9.96 8.10 -6.35
N PRO A 84 -8.71 8.52 -6.14
CA PRO A 84 -7.56 7.93 -6.81
C PRO A 84 -7.40 6.46 -6.43
N VAL A 85 -6.73 5.70 -7.30
CA VAL A 85 -6.50 4.27 -7.09
C VAL A 85 -5.01 3.91 -7.25
N VAL A 86 -4.57 2.91 -6.49
CA VAL A 86 -3.20 2.38 -6.51
C VAL A 86 -3.19 0.88 -6.73
N THR A 87 -2.23 0.41 -7.55
CA THR A 87 -1.95 -1.02 -7.73
C THR A 87 -0.45 -1.28 -7.81
N ASP A 88 -0.03 -2.52 -7.54
CA ASP A 88 1.36 -2.96 -7.68
C ASP A 88 1.68 -3.22 -9.17
N ILE A 89 2.94 -3.03 -9.56
CA ILE A 89 3.53 -3.52 -10.82
C ILE A 89 4.74 -4.38 -10.52
N HIS A 90 5.03 -5.37 -11.37
CA HIS A 90 6.05 -6.40 -11.07
C HIS A 90 7.14 -6.49 -12.15
N GLY A 91 6.88 -5.96 -13.34
CA GLY A 91 7.82 -5.84 -14.45
C GLY A 91 7.73 -4.49 -15.15
N PRO A 92 8.82 -4.04 -15.79
CA PRO A 92 8.84 -2.75 -16.51
C PRO A 92 7.73 -2.63 -17.57
N GLU A 93 7.41 -3.74 -18.23
CA GLU A 93 6.37 -3.83 -19.27
C GLU A 93 4.94 -3.61 -18.75
N GLU A 94 4.74 -3.75 -17.45
CA GLU A 94 3.44 -3.54 -16.81
C GLU A 94 3.13 -2.05 -16.54
N ALA A 95 4.18 -1.20 -16.51
CA ALA A 95 4.04 0.17 -16.04
C ALA A 95 3.08 1.01 -16.88
N GLU A 96 3.24 1.02 -18.21
CA GLU A 96 2.38 1.77 -19.13
C GLU A 96 0.94 1.23 -19.09
N MET A 97 0.78 -0.10 -19.18
CA MET A 97 -0.53 -0.74 -19.13
C MET A 97 -1.29 -0.37 -17.85
N ALA A 98 -0.66 -0.50 -16.68
CA ALA A 98 -1.31 -0.18 -15.42
C ALA A 98 -1.62 1.33 -15.28
N ALA A 99 -0.74 2.20 -15.77
CA ALA A 99 -0.89 3.64 -15.70
C ALA A 99 -2.13 4.19 -16.45
N GLU A 100 -2.67 3.46 -17.42
CA GLU A 100 -3.95 3.83 -18.07
C GLU A 100 -5.15 3.75 -17.12
N TYR A 101 -5.06 2.90 -16.11
CA TYR A 101 -6.17 2.59 -15.21
C TYR A 101 -6.02 3.19 -13.81
N VAL A 102 -4.78 3.49 -13.37
CA VAL A 102 -4.52 3.91 -11.98
C VAL A 102 -3.80 5.26 -11.91
N ASP A 103 -3.81 5.85 -10.71
CA ASP A 103 -3.17 7.15 -10.42
C ASP A 103 -1.84 6.99 -9.71
N VAL A 104 -1.65 5.87 -9.03
CA VAL A 104 -0.44 5.53 -8.28
C VAL A 104 0.04 4.14 -8.69
N LEU A 105 1.32 4.04 -9.07
CA LEU A 105 2.01 2.76 -9.29
C LEU A 105 2.81 2.40 -8.05
N GLN A 106 2.58 1.21 -7.50
CA GLN A 106 3.31 0.72 -6.34
C GLN A 106 4.40 -0.26 -6.76
N ILE A 107 5.61 -0.02 -6.24
CA ILE A 107 6.74 -0.94 -6.37
C ILE A 107 6.76 -1.84 -5.14
N PRO A 108 6.60 -3.16 -5.28
CA PRO A 108 6.65 -4.11 -4.17
C PRO A 108 8.01 -4.07 -3.44
N ALA A 109 7.99 -4.40 -2.14
CA ALA A 109 9.18 -4.33 -1.30
C ALA A 109 10.36 -5.17 -1.82
N PHE A 110 10.12 -6.37 -2.33
CA PHE A 110 11.17 -7.20 -2.91
C PHE A 110 11.80 -6.61 -4.18
N LEU A 111 11.07 -5.73 -4.88
CA LEU A 111 11.47 -5.15 -6.16
C LEU A 111 11.97 -3.70 -6.04
N CYS A 112 12.04 -3.16 -4.82
CA CYS A 112 12.35 -1.75 -4.58
C CYS A 112 13.73 -1.29 -5.11
N ARG A 113 14.64 -2.21 -5.43
CA ARG A 113 15.95 -1.93 -6.01
C ARG A 113 16.04 -2.10 -7.53
N GLN A 114 15.00 -2.65 -8.17
CA GLN A 114 15.00 -2.97 -9.60
C GLN A 114 14.96 -1.68 -10.44
N THR A 115 16.11 -1.33 -11.02
CA THR A 115 16.30 -0.05 -11.72
C THR A 115 15.32 0.10 -12.88
N ASP A 116 15.20 -0.90 -13.75
CA ASP A 116 14.36 -0.84 -14.94
C ASP A 116 12.88 -0.66 -14.57
N LEU A 117 12.41 -1.32 -13.48
CA LEU A 117 11.05 -1.18 -12.98
C LEU A 117 10.78 0.24 -12.45
N LEU A 118 11.71 0.79 -11.66
CA LEU A 118 11.60 2.15 -11.13
C LEU A 118 11.59 3.20 -12.24
N VAL A 119 12.47 3.05 -13.23
CA VAL A 119 12.54 3.95 -14.41
C VAL A 119 11.28 3.84 -15.27
N ALA A 120 10.77 2.62 -15.51
CA ALA A 120 9.53 2.44 -16.25
C ALA A 120 8.34 3.09 -15.52
N ALA A 121 8.21 2.90 -14.20
CA ALA A 121 7.19 3.56 -13.40
C ALA A 121 7.31 5.08 -13.46
N ALA A 122 8.53 5.63 -13.35
CA ALA A 122 8.79 7.07 -13.44
C ALA A 122 8.30 7.67 -14.76
N LYS A 123 8.60 7.00 -15.88
CA LYS A 123 8.25 7.47 -17.24
C LYS A 123 6.76 7.61 -17.48
N THR A 124 5.91 6.94 -16.70
CA THR A 124 4.45 7.08 -16.80
C THR A 124 3.93 8.43 -16.29
N GLY A 125 4.73 9.18 -15.52
CA GLY A 125 4.32 10.42 -14.87
C GLY A 125 3.31 10.24 -13.72
N LYS A 126 2.97 9.00 -13.36
CA LYS A 126 2.11 8.70 -12.20
C LYS A 126 2.87 8.83 -10.89
N ILE A 127 2.16 8.95 -9.78
CA ILE A 127 2.80 8.85 -8.45
C ILE A 127 3.40 7.46 -8.32
N VAL A 128 4.66 7.38 -7.85
CA VAL A 128 5.36 6.12 -7.59
C VAL A 128 5.48 5.90 -6.09
N ASN A 129 4.78 4.90 -5.57
CA ASN A 129 4.90 4.46 -4.18
C ASN A 129 5.91 3.32 -4.08
N ILE A 130 7.04 3.54 -3.41
CA ILE A 130 8.10 2.54 -3.28
C ILE A 130 8.04 1.92 -1.88
N LYS A 131 7.67 0.66 -1.79
CA LYS A 131 7.72 -0.07 -0.52
C LYS A 131 9.15 -0.42 -0.15
N LYS A 132 9.55 -0.07 1.08
CA LYS A 132 10.88 -0.41 1.60
C LYS A 132 11.06 -1.92 1.68
N GLY A 133 12.14 -2.43 1.10
CA GLY A 133 12.53 -3.82 1.27
C GLY A 133 12.82 -4.15 2.73
N GLN A 134 12.37 -5.33 3.19
CA GLN A 134 12.60 -5.81 4.55
C GLN A 134 14.09 -5.93 4.91
N PHE A 135 14.92 -6.01 3.87
CA PHE A 135 16.38 -6.16 3.93
C PHE A 135 17.14 -4.82 3.81
N LEU A 136 16.42 -3.68 3.67
CA LEU A 136 17.03 -2.36 3.51
C LEU A 136 16.92 -1.52 4.78
N SER A 137 17.97 -0.73 5.05
CA SER A 137 17.88 0.38 5.99
C SER A 137 17.00 1.51 5.43
N PRO A 138 16.40 2.35 6.28
CA PRO A 138 15.67 3.55 5.85
C PRO A 138 16.51 4.44 4.92
N GLY A 139 17.76 4.73 5.29
CA GLY A 139 18.68 5.53 4.49
C GLY A 139 18.94 5.01 3.08
N ALA A 140 18.90 3.69 2.88
CA ALA A 140 19.09 3.08 1.56
C ALA A 140 17.92 3.34 0.60
N MET A 141 16.73 3.70 1.10
CA MET A 141 15.57 4.03 0.27
C MET A 141 15.77 5.29 -0.55
N ARG A 142 16.68 6.17 -0.15
CA ARG A 142 17.06 7.34 -0.93
C ARG A 142 17.46 6.96 -2.36
N PHE A 143 18.28 5.92 -2.53
CA PHE A 143 18.74 5.49 -3.86
C PHE A 143 17.60 5.00 -4.76
N ALA A 144 16.55 4.42 -4.18
CA ALA A 144 15.38 4.03 -4.95
C ALA A 144 14.54 5.25 -5.38
N ALA A 145 14.37 6.23 -4.49
CA ALA A 145 13.70 7.48 -4.80
C ALA A 145 14.47 8.29 -5.85
N ASP A 146 15.79 8.43 -5.69
CA ASP A 146 16.65 9.16 -6.61
C ASP A 146 16.54 8.63 -8.04
N LYS A 147 16.47 7.30 -8.25
CA LYS A 147 16.27 6.70 -9.58
C LYS A 147 14.98 7.18 -10.26
N VAL A 148 13.90 7.33 -9.51
CA VAL A 148 12.62 7.81 -10.04
C VAL A 148 12.72 9.30 -10.36
N VAL A 149 13.34 10.10 -9.48
CA VAL A 149 13.52 11.54 -9.66
C VAL A 149 14.46 11.82 -10.84
N GLU A 150 15.60 11.14 -10.93
CA GLU A 150 16.56 11.26 -12.03
C GLU A 150 15.96 10.80 -13.38
N ALA A 151 15.01 9.89 -13.35
CA ALA A 151 14.24 9.51 -14.56
C ALA A 151 13.16 10.56 -14.94
N GLY A 152 13.07 11.68 -14.22
CA GLY A 152 12.22 12.84 -14.56
C GLY A 152 10.89 12.90 -13.81
N ASN A 153 10.66 12.09 -12.77
CA ASN A 153 9.41 12.10 -12.03
C ASN A 153 9.63 12.39 -10.53
N SER A 154 9.22 13.57 -10.08
CA SER A 154 9.30 13.98 -8.67
C SER A 154 8.14 13.49 -7.79
N GLN A 155 7.14 12.82 -8.37
CA GLN A 155 5.97 12.32 -7.64
C GLN A 155 6.28 10.96 -6.99
N VAL A 156 7.08 10.96 -5.93
CA VAL A 156 7.54 9.77 -5.19
C VAL A 156 6.99 9.79 -3.78
N MET A 157 6.53 8.66 -3.27
CA MET A 157 6.32 8.41 -1.85
C MET A 157 7.02 7.13 -1.43
N LEU A 158 7.43 7.03 -0.17
CA LEU A 158 8.11 5.88 0.40
C LEU A 158 7.21 5.20 1.42
N THR A 159 7.16 3.88 1.42
CA THR A 159 6.36 3.12 2.39
C THR A 159 7.24 2.24 3.27
N GLU A 160 7.28 2.55 4.57
CA GLU A 160 7.81 1.66 5.61
C GLU A 160 6.86 0.46 5.79
N ARG A 161 7.41 -0.75 5.86
CA ARG A 161 6.63 -1.98 6.02
C ARG A 161 7.31 -3.04 6.89
N GLY A 162 8.21 -2.61 7.74
CA GLY A 162 8.99 -3.47 8.62
C GLY A 162 10.30 -3.98 8.00
N THR A 163 11.20 -4.32 8.89
CA THR A 163 12.50 -4.92 8.61
C THR A 163 12.51 -6.34 9.16
N THR A 164 13.17 -7.27 8.47
CA THR A 164 13.34 -8.65 8.93
C THR A 164 13.94 -8.71 10.33
N PHE A 165 13.26 -9.38 11.23
CA PHE A 165 13.69 -9.64 12.61
C PHE A 165 13.71 -11.15 12.84
N GLY A 166 14.89 -11.76 12.72
CA GLY A 166 15.00 -13.21 12.60
C GLY A 166 14.45 -13.73 11.26
N TYR A 167 13.87 -14.92 11.25
CA TYR A 167 13.42 -15.60 10.02
C TYR A 167 11.90 -15.51 9.79
N GLN A 168 11.12 -15.23 10.82
CA GLN A 168 9.66 -15.37 10.79
C GLN A 168 8.93 -14.17 11.38
N ASP A 169 9.62 -13.05 11.57
CA ASP A 169 9.03 -11.85 12.14
C ASP A 169 9.56 -10.58 11.47
N LEU A 170 8.84 -9.49 11.66
CA LEU A 170 9.17 -8.17 11.16
C LEU A 170 9.05 -7.14 12.28
N LEU A 171 9.86 -6.10 12.22
CA LEU A 171 9.85 -5.01 13.17
C LEU A 171 9.85 -3.66 12.45
N VAL A 172 8.99 -2.73 12.87
CA VAL A 172 9.06 -1.34 12.43
C VAL A 172 10.07 -0.58 13.28
N ASP A 173 11.11 -0.07 12.65
CA ASP A 173 11.99 0.93 13.28
C ASP A 173 11.43 2.33 13.00
N TYR A 174 10.69 2.87 13.95
CA TYR A 174 10.06 4.18 13.82
C TYR A 174 11.04 5.34 13.65
N ARG A 175 12.34 5.18 14.00
CA ARG A 175 13.39 6.16 13.75
C ARG A 175 13.64 6.37 12.25
N GLY A 176 13.36 5.34 11.45
CA GLY A 176 13.49 5.40 10.00
C GLY A 176 12.48 6.30 9.30
N ILE A 177 11.33 6.58 9.93
CA ILE A 177 10.29 7.43 9.35
C ILE A 177 10.80 8.87 9.16
N PRO A 178 11.23 9.59 10.23
CA PRO A 178 11.78 10.94 10.07
C PRO A 178 13.05 10.95 9.21
N GLU A 179 13.88 9.88 9.24
CA GLU A 179 15.03 9.78 8.35
C GLU A 179 14.60 9.80 6.87
N MET A 180 13.64 8.97 6.48
CA MET A 180 13.14 8.93 5.10
C MET A 180 12.43 10.23 4.69
N GLN A 181 11.77 10.93 5.61
CA GLN A 181 11.15 12.23 5.34
C GLN A 181 12.18 13.31 4.98
N THR A 182 13.44 13.20 5.46
CA THR A 182 14.51 14.13 5.08
C THR A 182 14.85 14.08 3.58
N PHE A 183 14.42 13.06 2.85
CA PHE A 183 14.63 12.96 1.40
C PHE A 183 13.64 13.83 0.60
N GLY A 184 12.70 14.49 1.28
CA GLY A 184 11.72 15.39 0.65
C GLY A 184 10.50 14.70 0.07
N HIS A 185 10.29 13.42 0.40
CA HIS A 185 9.16 12.62 -0.06
C HIS A 185 8.24 12.25 1.11
N PRO A 186 6.91 12.16 0.90
CA PRO A 186 6.02 11.64 1.93
C PRO A 186 6.37 10.21 2.31
N VAL A 187 6.24 9.91 3.61
CA VAL A 187 6.47 8.58 4.16
C VAL A 187 5.15 7.99 4.66
N VAL A 188 4.82 6.83 4.12
CA VAL A 188 3.65 6.03 4.48
C VAL A 188 4.08 4.89 5.40
N LEU A 189 3.29 4.58 6.42
CA LEU A 189 3.46 3.36 7.22
C LEU A 189 2.43 2.31 6.81
N ASP A 190 2.92 1.15 6.37
CA ASP A 190 2.10 -0.03 6.13
C ASP A 190 1.91 -0.79 7.44
N VAL A 191 0.73 -0.62 8.03
CA VAL A 191 0.37 -1.22 9.34
C VAL A 191 -0.15 -2.66 9.22
N THR A 192 -0.30 -3.15 7.99
CA THR A 192 -0.75 -4.52 7.72
C THR A 192 0.45 -5.44 7.48
N HIS A 193 1.27 -5.10 6.48
CA HIS A 193 2.39 -5.96 6.10
C HIS A 193 3.58 -5.87 7.07
N SER A 194 3.70 -4.84 7.88
CA SER A 194 4.67 -4.79 8.97
C SER A 194 4.41 -5.81 10.08
N LEU A 195 3.22 -6.38 10.11
CA LEU A 195 2.78 -7.39 11.06
C LEU A 195 2.71 -8.81 10.46
N GLN A 196 3.19 -8.97 9.23
CA GLN A 196 3.31 -10.29 8.62
C GLN A 196 4.28 -11.18 9.38
N GLN A 197 3.94 -12.46 9.44
CA GLN A 197 4.82 -13.52 9.90
C GLN A 197 5.19 -14.41 8.69
N PRO A 198 6.28 -14.08 7.97
CA PRO A 198 6.69 -14.82 6.78
C PRO A 198 7.19 -16.23 7.12
N ASN A 199 7.42 -17.04 6.09
CA ASN A 199 8.08 -18.34 6.17
C ASN A 199 7.41 -19.35 7.13
N GLN A 200 6.09 -19.31 7.27
CA GLN A 200 5.36 -20.29 8.07
C GLN A 200 5.35 -21.67 7.41
N THR A 201 5.38 -22.71 8.22
CA THR A 201 5.41 -24.11 7.76
C THR A 201 4.17 -24.52 6.96
N SER A 202 3.06 -23.80 7.13
CA SER A 202 1.82 -23.97 6.36
C SER A 202 1.93 -23.54 4.89
N GLY A 203 3.02 -22.84 4.50
CA GLY A 203 3.16 -22.22 3.17
C GLY A 203 2.25 -21.01 2.96
N VAL A 204 1.62 -20.53 4.01
CA VAL A 204 0.80 -19.30 4.02
C VAL A 204 1.38 -18.33 5.04
N THR A 205 1.55 -17.07 4.64
CA THR A 205 2.03 -16.01 5.54
C THR A 205 1.04 -15.81 6.68
N GLY A 206 1.53 -15.90 7.92
CA GLY A 206 0.77 -15.55 9.13
C GLY A 206 0.77 -14.05 9.39
N GLY A 207 0.10 -13.62 10.45
CA GLY A 207 0.07 -12.22 10.85
C GLY A 207 -0.53 -11.97 12.22
N MET A 208 -0.39 -10.72 12.67
CA MET A 208 -0.86 -10.26 13.98
C MET A 208 -1.84 -9.07 13.83
N PRO A 209 -3.02 -9.24 13.20
CA PRO A 209 -3.94 -8.13 12.92
C PRO A 209 -4.43 -7.40 14.18
N ALA A 210 -4.41 -8.05 15.34
CA ALA A 210 -4.73 -7.43 16.64
C ALA A 210 -3.77 -6.28 17.00
N LEU A 211 -2.58 -6.22 16.42
CA LEU A 211 -1.59 -5.16 16.67
C LEU A 211 -1.65 -4.01 15.65
N ILE A 212 -2.53 -4.06 14.66
CA ILE A 212 -2.68 -3.00 13.65
C ILE A 212 -2.89 -1.63 14.30
N GLU A 213 -3.79 -1.54 15.28
CA GLU A 213 -4.03 -0.30 16.01
C GLU A 213 -2.78 0.21 16.75
N THR A 214 -2.05 -0.69 17.40
CA THR A 214 -0.81 -0.33 18.12
C THR A 214 0.23 0.27 17.18
N VAL A 215 0.47 -0.38 16.04
CA VAL A 215 1.45 0.07 15.03
C VAL A 215 0.98 1.37 14.38
N ALA A 216 -0.32 1.49 14.05
CA ALA A 216 -0.89 2.69 13.46
C ALA A 216 -0.78 3.91 14.39
N LYS A 217 -1.13 3.76 15.66
CA LYS A 217 -0.99 4.82 16.68
C LYS A 217 0.45 5.30 16.81
N ALA A 218 1.41 4.38 16.88
CA ALA A 218 2.82 4.73 16.94
C ALA A 218 3.27 5.48 15.68
N GLY A 219 2.82 5.07 14.49
CA GLY A 219 3.11 5.75 13.23
C GLY A 219 2.57 7.17 13.18
N VAL A 220 1.30 7.37 13.56
CA VAL A 220 0.70 8.71 13.61
C VAL A 220 1.42 9.60 14.63
N ALA A 221 1.73 9.08 15.82
CA ALA A 221 2.46 9.82 16.85
C ALA A 221 3.89 10.22 16.43
N VAL A 222 4.53 9.45 15.56
CA VAL A 222 5.85 9.80 14.98
C VAL A 222 5.73 10.80 13.83
N GLY A 223 4.52 10.99 13.28
CA GLY A 223 4.25 11.96 12.23
C GLY A 223 4.40 11.39 10.82
N VAL A 224 3.91 10.17 10.56
CA VAL A 224 3.82 9.67 9.18
C VAL A 224 2.90 10.55 8.33
N ASP A 225 3.23 10.74 7.06
CA ASP A 225 2.39 11.48 6.13
C ASP A 225 1.13 10.69 5.72
N GLY A 226 1.22 9.35 5.73
CA GLY A 226 0.12 8.47 5.36
C GLY A 226 0.17 7.11 6.02
N LEU A 227 -0.97 6.42 6.00
CA LEU A 227 -1.11 5.03 6.42
C LEU A 227 -1.50 4.15 5.22
N PHE A 228 -0.92 2.97 5.17
CA PHE A 228 -1.33 1.91 4.24
C PHE A 228 -1.96 0.78 5.04
N MET A 229 -3.16 0.33 4.63
CA MET A 229 -3.92 -0.66 5.38
C MET A 229 -4.73 -1.56 4.46
N GLU A 230 -4.46 -2.86 4.48
CA GLU A 230 -5.34 -3.80 3.79
C GLU A 230 -6.56 -4.12 4.64
N THR A 231 -7.73 -4.12 4.02
CA THR A 231 -9.01 -4.39 4.67
C THR A 231 -9.91 -5.23 3.78
N HIS A 232 -10.74 -6.07 4.41
CA HIS A 232 -11.69 -6.92 3.74
C HIS A 232 -12.96 -7.05 4.57
N GLU A 233 -14.12 -7.26 3.94
CA GLU A 233 -15.41 -7.47 4.63
C GLU A 233 -15.35 -8.68 5.58
N ASP A 234 -14.76 -9.77 5.09
CA ASP A 234 -14.44 -10.96 5.88
C ASP A 234 -13.04 -11.48 5.52
N PRO A 235 -12.00 -11.12 6.30
CA PRO A 235 -10.64 -11.59 6.04
C PRO A 235 -10.47 -13.11 6.01
N THR A 236 -11.36 -13.86 6.65
CA THR A 236 -11.25 -15.33 6.74
C THR A 236 -11.49 -16.05 5.41
N VAL A 237 -12.21 -15.41 4.50
CA VAL A 237 -12.52 -15.94 3.15
C VAL A 237 -11.70 -15.26 2.05
N ALA A 238 -10.87 -14.27 2.41
CA ALA A 238 -10.04 -13.56 1.45
C ALA A 238 -9.04 -14.50 0.77
N LYS A 239 -8.88 -14.34 -0.53
CA LYS A 239 -8.03 -15.22 -1.36
C LYS A 239 -6.54 -14.89 -1.26
N SER A 240 -6.18 -13.78 -0.62
CA SER A 240 -4.80 -13.36 -0.38
C SER A 240 -4.69 -12.64 0.96
N ASP A 241 -3.66 -12.96 1.72
CA ASP A 241 -3.21 -12.31 2.97
C ASP A 241 -4.29 -12.07 4.05
N GLY A 242 -5.35 -12.90 4.07
CA GLY A 242 -6.44 -12.77 5.02
C GLY A 242 -6.00 -12.74 6.49
N ALA A 243 -4.93 -13.46 6.84
CA ALA A 243 -4.37 -13.47 8.20
C ALA A 243 -3.81 -12.11 8.68
N ASN A 244 -3.60 -11.17 7.74
CA ASN A 244 -2.99 -9.87 8.05
C ASN A 244 -3.98 -8.70 7.94
N MET A 245 -5.09 -8.87 7.23
CA MET A 245 -6.00 -7.78 6.94
C MET A 245 -6.83 -7.35 8.14
N LEU A 246 -7.11 -6.05 8.24
CA LEU A 246 -8.11 -5.52 9.14
C LEU A 246 -9.51 -5.87 8.63
N LYS A 247 -10.40 -6.37 9.52
CA LYS A 247 -11.80 -6.49 9.17
C LYS A 247 -12.40 -5.09 8.92
N LEU A 248 -13.09 -4.91 7.80
CA LEU A 248 -13.62 -3.62 7.37
C LEU A 248 -14.54 -2.96 8.41
N ASP A 249 -15.29 -3.75 9.18
CA ASP A 249 -16.17 -3.26 10.25
C ASP A 249 -15.42 -2.55 11.39
N LEU A 250 -14.12 -2.81 11.54
CA LEU A 250 -13.28 -2.21 12.59
C LEU A 250 -12.57 -0.93 12.12
N LEU A 251 -12.62 -0.62 10.81
CA LEU A 251 -11.82 0.44 10.22
C LEU A 251 -12.29 1.84 10.70
N GLU A 252 -13.60 2.11 10.71
CA GLU A 252 -14.11 3.43 11.10
C GLU A 252 -13.69 3.82 12.51
N ASP A 253 -13.92 2.92 13.48
CA ASP A 253 -13.55 3.16 14.87
C ASP A 253 -12.04 3.36 15.05
N LEU A 254 -11.23 2.61 14.28
CA LEU A 254 -9.78 2.80 14.27
C LEU A 254 -9.42 4.19 13.76
N LEU A 255 -9.93 4.60 12.61
CA LEU A 255 -9.65 5.92 12.03
C LEU A 255 -10.08 7.07 12.96
N VAL A 256 -11.26 6.96 13.61
CA VAL A 256 -11.73 7.94 14.61
C VAL A 256 -10.75 8.09 15.78
N ARG A 257 -10.10 6.99 16.21
CA ARG A 257 -9.08 7.07 17.27
C ARG A 257 -7.77 7.66 16.78
N LEU A 258 -7.39 7.39 15.52
CA LEU A 258 -6.11 7.85 14.95
C LEU A 258 -6.10 9.36 14.68
N VAL A 259 -7.21 9.94 14.19
CA VAL A 259 -7.30 11.39 13.92
C VAL A 259 -7.33 12.26 15.19
N ARG A 260 -7.31 11.66 16.36
CA ARG A 260 -7.26 12.36 17.66
C ARG A 260 -5.85 12.47 18.26
N ILE A 261 -4.89 11.80 17.64
CA ILE A 261 -3.48 11.82 18.06
C ILE A 261 -2.78 13.04 17.48
#